data_da4323d87ccbba6aca32761f6a745c05
#
_entry.id   da4323d87ccbba6aca32761f6a745c05
#
_cell.length_a   1.000
_cell.length_b   1.000
_cell.length_c   1.000
_cell.angle_alpha   90.00
_cell.angle_beta   90.00
_cell.angle_gamma   90.00
#
_symmetry.space_group_name_H-M   'P 1'
#
loop_
_entity.id
_entity.type
_entity.pdbx_description
1 polymer ?
#
loop_
_entity_poly.entity_id
_entity_poly.type
_entity_poly.pdbx_seq_one_letter_code
_entity_poly.pdbx_strand_id
1 'polypeptide(L)'
;LYCNTLQAIASGYLIAAICLLHLSVRWQVAATGGLLAVYWLVIKFVSFSDPAVGSCAAGMLEPGRNLALLLDKYLMGNWQDGTNYAWILAQFGFGAMTMLGLLGGQILKRVQGHGKKLAWLLCSGAGCLALGYVWSLDFPIIKRLFTSSMVLWAAGWCYLLLALFYLLTDVLKLNWLTFFFSVIGSNAIFVYIWVSLCPPTSNFSRVLFTGFSGCFGDADRFVFYLCNYALIWGVMYYMYKNRTFIKV
;
A
#
# COMPACT_ATOMS: atom_id res chain seq x y z
N LEU A 1 -16.40 5.42 10.99
CA LEU A 1 -15.69 6.05 9.86
C LEU A 1 -14.23 6.42 10.16
N TYR A 2 -13.62 5.66 11.07
CA TYR A 2 -12.26 6.00 11.52
C TYR A 2 -11.20 5.06 10.93
N CYS A 3 -11.61 4.04 10.23
CA CYS A 3 -10.72 3.02 9.68
C CYS A 3 -10.66 3.17 8.16
N ASN A 4 -9.62 3.81 7.65
CA ASN A 4 -9.39 3.90 6.21
C ASN A 4 -7.89 3.90 5.86
N THR A 5 -7.58 3.80 4.59
CA THR A 5 -6.21 3.73 4.07
C THR A 5 -5.35 4.93 4.49
N LEU A 6 -5.92 6.14 4.60
CA LEU A 6 -5.15 7.33 5.00
C LEU A 6 -4.65 7.24 6.44
N GLN A 7 -5.45 6.67 7.35
CA GLN A 7 -5.03 6.43 8.74
C GLN A 7 -3.94 5.37 8.83
N ALA A 8 -4.06 4.30 8.03
CA ALA A 8 -3.01 3.29 7.93
C ALA A 8 -1.67 3.89 7.44
N ILE A 9 -1.73 4.78 6.45
CA ILE A 9 -0.55 5.50 5.96
C ILE A 9 0.00 6.43 7.05
N ALA A 10 -0.85 7.19 7.73
CA ALA A 10 -0.42 8.13 8.77
C ALA A 10 0.26 7.43 9.94
N SER A 11 -0.31 6.33 10.43
CA SER A 11 0.28 5.55 11.52
C SER A 11 1.59 4.87 11.12
N GLY A 12 1.63 4.28 9.91
CA GLY A 12 2.85 3.72 9.37
C GLY A 12 3.96 4.77 9.21
N TYR A 13 3.61 5.97 8.73
CA TYR A 13 4.52 7.09 8.62
C TYR A 13 5.07 7.54 9.98
N LEU A 14 4.21 7.63 11.00
CA LEU A 14 4.63 7.97 12.36
C LEU A 14 5.66 6.99 12.91
N ILE A 15 5.40 5.68 12.78
CA ILE A 15 6.34 4.62 13.19
C ILE A 15 7.67 4.77 12.44
N ALA A 16 7.62 4.94 11.12
CA ALA A 16 8.81 5.08 10.29
C ALA A 16 9.59 6.36 10.61
N ALA A 17 8.93 7.49 10.88
CA ALA A 17 9.56 8.74 11.26
C ALA A 17 10.29 8.62 12.60
N ILE A 18 9.67 8.05 13.62
CA ILE A 18 10.30 7.79 14.92
C ILE A 18 11.54 6.92 14.74
N CYS A 19 11.43 5.82 14.00
CA CYS A 19 12.56 4.93 13.73
C CYS A 19 13.67 5.62 12.92
N LEU A 20 13.33 6.48 11.96
CA LEU A 20 14.32 7.22 11.18
C LEU A 20 15.12 8.20 12.03
N LEU A 21 14.47 8.90 12.96
CA LEU A 21 15.09 9.92 13.80
C LEU A 21 15.98 9.31 14.91
N HIS A 22 15.60 8.17 15.44
CA HIS A 22 16.24 7.60 16.63
C HIS A 22 17.10 6.35 16.36
N LEU A 23 16.91 5.68 15.22
CA LEU A 23 17.58 4.42 14.95
C LEU A 23 18.54 4.50 13.77
N SER A 24 19.71 3.85 13.90
CA SER A 24 20.59 3.60 12.76
C SER A 24 19.96 2.60 11.78
N VAL A 25 20.46 2.55 10.54
CA VAL A 25 19.91 1.67 9.48
C VAL A 25 19.82 0.20 9.91
N ARG A 26 20.81 -0.28 10.65
CA ARG A 26 20.82 -1.67 11.16
C ARG A 26 19.66 -1.92 12.12
N TRP A 27 19.41 -0.99 13.03
CA TRP A 27 18.29 -1.04 13.95
C TRP A 27 16.94 -0.82 13.29
N GLN A 28 16.88 -0.04 12.20
CA GLN A 28 15.68 0.10 11.39
C GLN A 28 15.29 -1.22 10.72
N VAL A 29 16.26 -1.97 10.17
CA VAL A 29 16.03 -3.31 9.63
C VAL A 29 15.57 -4.27 10.73
N ALA A 30 16.24 -4.26 11.88
CA ALA A 30 15.85 -5.09 13.03
C ALA A 30 14.44 -4.75 13.55
N ALA A 31 14.09 -3.46 13.63
CA ALA A 31 12.75 -3.00 14.02
C ALA A 31 11.68 -3.47 13.02
N THR A 32 11.96 -3.40 11.72
CA THR A 32 11.06 -3.89 10.68
C THR A 32 10.79 -5.40 10.84
N GLY A 33 11.85 -6.19 11.01
CA GLY A 33 11.73 -7.62 11.29
C GLY A 33 10.98 -7.90 12.60
N GLY A 34 11.26 -7.11 13.65
CA GLY A 34 10.58 -7.20 14.94
C GLY A 34 9.08 -6.92 14.84
N LEU A 35 8.66 -5.87 14.12
CA LEU A 35 7.24 -5.57 13.90
C LEU A 35 6.52 -6.73 13.20
N LEU A 36 7.14 -7.30 12.16
CA LEU A 36 6.57 -8.44 11.45
C LEU A 36 6.51 -9.70 12.30
N ALA A 37 7.57 -9.97 13.09
CA ALA A 37 7.63 -11.14 13.97
C ALA A 37 6.63 -11.03 15.13
N VAL A 38 6.50 -9.87 15.76
CA VAL A 38 5.54 -9.63 16.84
C VAL A 38 4.11 -9.84 16.33
N TYR A 39 3.77 -9.27 15.18
CA TYR A 39 2.45 -9.47 14.59
C TYR A 39 2.14 -10.94 14.33
N TRP A 40 3.07 -11.67 13.72
CA TRP A 40 2.94 -13.10 13.47
C TRP A 40 2.78 -13.90 14.75
N LEU A 41 3.63 -13.64 15.77
CA LEU A 41 3.56 -14.32 17.07
C LEU A 41 2.23 -14.07 17.77
N VAL A 42 1.75 -12.82 17.79
CA VAL A 42 0.46 -12.49 18.41
C VAL A 42 -0.68 -13.23 17.73
N ILE A 43 -0.76 -13.21 16.42
CA ILE A 43 -1.83 -13.92 15.69
C ILE A 43 -1.74 -15.44 15.90
N LYS A 44 -0.53 -16.00 15.92
CA LYS A 44 -0.31 -17.45 15.97
C LYS A 44 -0.55 -18.06 17.33
N PHE A 45 -0.21 -17.35 18.43
CA PHE A 45 -0.19 -17.92 19.77
C PHE A 45 -1.24 -17.36 20.73
N VAL A 46 -1.89 -16.26 20.38
CA VAL A 46 -2.91 -15.66 21.24
C VAL A 46 -4.31 -16.10 20.81
N SER A 47 -5.06 -16.67 21.75
CA SER A 47 -6.50 -16.92 21.60
C SER A 47 -7.29 -15.76 22.23
N PHE A 48 -8.50 -15.52 21.72
CA PHE A 48 -9.39 -14.49 22.25
C PHE A 48 -10.78 -15.07 22.47
N SER A 49 -11.40 -14.73 23.61
CA SER A 49 -12.76 -15.11 23.92
C SER A 49 -13.48 -14.00 24.67
N ASP A 50 -14.55 -13.50 24.10
CA ASP A 50 -15.41 -12.49 24.71
C ASP A 50 -16.89 -12.85 24.39
N PRO A 51 -17.79 -12.82 25.38
CA PRO A 51 -19.20 -13.16 25.18
C PRO A 51 -19.96 -12.24 24.22
N ALA A 52 -19.55 -10.97 24.11
CA ALA A 52 -20.22 -9.96 23.29
C ALA A 52 -19.72 -9.94 21.84
N VAL A 53 -18.44 -10.24 21.62
CA VAL A 53 -17.79 -10.10 20.32
C VAL A 53 -17.55 -11.44 19.64
N GLY A 54 -17.38 -12.50 20.43
CA GLY A 54 -17.10 -13.87 19.95
C GLY A 54 -15.74 -14.39 20.40
N SER A 55 -15.39 -15.57 19.89
CA SER A 55 -14.15 -16.25 20.23
C SER A 55 -13.40 -16.72 18.99
N CYS A 56 -12.07 -16.74 19.08
CA CYS A 56 -11.19 -17.39 18.11
C CYS A 56 -10.07 -18.17 18.82
N ALA A 57 -9.71 -19.30 18.23
CA ALA A 57 -8.54 -20.06 18.66
C ALA A 57 -7.26 -19.37 18.15
N ALA A 58 -6.14 -19.67 18.80
CA ALA A 58 -4.83 -19.23 18.36
C ALA A 58 -4.54 -19.71 16.92
N GLY A 59 -3.98 -18.82 16.08
CA GLY A 59 -3.68 -19.12 14.69
C GLY A 59 -4.87 -19.14 13.73
N MET A 60 -6.08 -18.82 14.17
CA MET A 60 -7.26 -18.78 13.31
C MET A 60 -7.21 -17.55 12.38
N LEU A 61 -7.28 -17.77 11.06
CA LEU A 61 -7.19 -16.74 10.04
C LEU A 61 -8.48 -16.59 9.21
N GLU A 62 -9.57 -17.23 9.61
CA GLU A 62 -10.83 -17.22 8.89
C GLU A 62 -11.41 -15.80 8.75
N PRO A 63 -12.04 -15.48 7.60
CA PRO A 63 -12.75 -14.23 7.44
C PRO A 63 -13.86 -14.08 8.49
N GLY A 64 -13.85 -12.96 9.22
CA GLY A 64 -14.84 -12.68 10.26
C GLY A 64 -14.56 -13.31 11.64
N ARG A 65 -13.68 -14.31 11.72
CA ARG A 65 -13.34 -15.03 12.96
C ARG A 65 -11.82 -15.15 13.13
N ASN A 66 -11.16 -14.03 13.34
CA ASN A 66 -9.72 -13.99 13.60
C ASN A 66 -9.42 -12.98 14.70
N LEU A 67 -8.29 -13.18 15.39
CA LEU A 67 -7.89 -12.35 16.53
C LEU A 67 -7.89 -10.86 16.20
N ALA A 68 -7.34 -10.46 15.05
CA ALA A 68 -7.20 -9.06 14.68
C ALA A 68 -8.55 -8.36 14.55
N LEU A 69 -9.50 -8.99 13.87
CA LEU A 69 -10.85 -8.44 13.68
C LEU A 69 -11.67 -8.44 14.97
N LEU A 70 -11.55 -9.49 15.80
CA LEU A 70 -12.27 -9.54 17.08
C LEU A 70 -11.73 -8.49 18.04
N LEU A 71 -10.43 -8.25 18.04
CA LEU A 71 -9.82 -7.19 18.84
C LEU A 71 -10.27 -5.80 18.38
N ASP A 72 -10.38 -5.59 17.06
CA ASP A 72 -10.92 -4.35 16.51
C ASP A 72 -12.38 -4.12 16.94
N LYS A 73 -13.22 -5.15 16.85
CA LYS A 73 -14.61 -5.09 17.33
C LYS A 73 -14.71 -4.82 18.82
N TYR A 74 -13.86 -5.46 19.62
CA TYR A 74 -13.84 -5.29 21.08
C TYR A 74 -13.42 -3.88 21.48
N LEU A 75 -12.34 -3.35 20.88
CA LEU A 75 -11.79 -2.04 21.24
C LEU A 75 -12.50 -0.87 20.58
N MET A 76 -12.96 -1.03 19.35
CA MET A 76 -13.57 0.04 18.57
C MET A 76 -15.11 0.01 18.64
N GLY A 77 -15.72 -1.13 18.95
CA GLY A 77 -17.17 -1.25 19.04
C GLY A 77 -17.89 -0.69 17.80
N ASN A 78 -18.77 0.28 18.00
CA ASN A 78 -19.53 0.94 16.93
C ASN A 78 -18.68 1.80 15.98
N TRP A 79 -17.40 2.01 16.26
CA TRP A 79 -16.48 2.82 15.44
C TRP A 79 -15.78 1.96 14.38
N GLN A 80 -15.91 0.66 14.46
CA GLN A 80 -15.41 -0.27 13.45
C GLN A 80 -16.24 -0.13 12.15
N ASP A 81 -15.58 -0.13 11.00
CA ASP A 81 -16.17 0.17 9.69
C ASP A 81 -17.11 -0.91 9.14
N GLY A 82 -17.37 -1.99 9.87
CA GLY A 82 -18.19 -3.12 9.43
C GLY A 82 -17.52 -4.04 8.40
N THR A 83 -16.30 -3.73 8.00
CA THR A 83 -15.55 -4.56 7.04
C THR A 83 -14.77 -5.68 7.74
N ASN A 84 -14.27 -6.62 6.94
CA ASN A 84 -13.39 -7.69 7.43
C ASN A 84 -11.89 -7.30 7.35
N TYR A 85 -11.57 -6.01 7.36
CA TYR A 85 -10.20 -5.53 7.45
C TYR A 85 -9.78 -5.36 8.91
N ALA A 86 -8.56 -5.79 9.22
CA ALA A 86 -7.95 -5.56 10.52
C ALA A 86 -7.24 -4.19 10.53
N TRP A 87 -7.37 -3.46 11.64
CA TRP A 87 -6.83 -2.10 11.79
C TRP A 87 -5.82 -2.00 12.93
N ILE A 88 -6.18 -2.37 14.16
CA ILE A 88 -5.33 -2.16 15.35
C ILE A 88 -4.08 -3.03 15.29
N LEU A 89 -4.23 -4.35 15.17
CA LEU A 89 -3.06 -5.23 15.07
C LEU A 89 -2.34 -5.06 13.73
N ALA A 90 -3.04 -4.73 12.66
CA ALA A 90 -2.44 -4.46 11.37
C ALA A 90 -1.49 -3.24 11.36
N GLN A 91 -1.51 -2.38 12.41
CA GLN A 91 -0.55 -1.28 12.58
C GLN A 91 0.91 -1.76 12.56
N PHE A 92 1.20 -2.94 13.09
CA PHE A 92 2.52 -3.55 12.98
C PHE A 92 2.91 -3.77 11.51
N GLY A 93 1.98 -4.27 10.69
CA GLY A 93 2.16 -4.45 9.26
C GLY A 93 2.31 -3.13 8.51
N PHE A 94 1.47 -2.12 8.82
CA PHE A 94 1.56 -0.79 8.20
C PHE A 94 2.89 -0.12 8.52
N GLY A 95 3.34 -0.18 9.79
CA GLY A 95 4.65 0.31 10.19
C GLY A 95 5.79 -0.39 9.45
N ALA A 96 5.78 -1.72 9.39
CA ALA A 96 6.79 -2.49 8.69
C ALA A 96 6.83 -2.19 7.18
N MET A 97 5.66 -2.05 6.52
CA MET A 97 5.56 -1.68 5.11
C MET A 97 6.20 -0.31 4.84
N THR A 98 5.87 0.68 5.66
CA THR A 98 6.43 2.04 5.54
C THR A 98 7.93 2.04 5.81
N MET A 99 8.40 1.25 6.78
CA MET A 99 9.83 1.08 7.06
C MET A 99 10.57 0.44 5.89
N LEU A 100 10.00 -0.55 5.21
CA LEU A 100 10.58 -1.13 4.00
C LEU A 100 10.66 -0.07 2.89
N GLY A 101 9.63 0.75 2.69
CA GLY A 101 9.66 1.89 1.77
C GLY A 101 10.77 2.90 2.12
N LEU A 102 10.94 3.23 3.41
CA LEU A 102 12.01 4.09 3.90
C LEU A 102 13.40 3.52 3.58
N LEU A 103 13.62 2.24 3.81
CA LEU A 103 14.89 1.56 3.48
C LEU A 103 15.17 1.61 1.98
N GLY A 104 14.16 1.42 1.12
CA GLY A 104 14.29 1.61 -0.32
C GLY A 104 14.72 3.02 -0.71
N GLY A 105 14.12 4.04 -0.11
CA GLY A 105 14.52 5.43 -0.30
C GLY A 105 15.95 5.71 0.18
N GLN A 106 16.39 5.07 1.26
CA GLN A 106 17.78 5.17 1.74
C GLN A 106 18.79 4.52 0.78
N ILE A 107 18.44 3.40 0.13
CA ILE A 107 19.28 2.80 -0.92
C ILE A 107 19.49 3.80 -2.05
N LEU A 108 18.43 4.42 -2.55
CA LEU A 108 18.52 5.42 -3.62
C LEU A 108 19.35 6.64 -3.22
N LYS A 109 19.28 7.10 -1.96
CA LYS A 109 19.95 8.31 -1.47
C LYS A 109 21.41 8.06 -1.08
N ARG A 110 21.72 6.94 -0.42
CA ARG A 110 23.03 6.70 0.20
C ARG A 110 24.01 5.90 -0.67
N VAL A 111 23.49 4.97 -1.49
CA VAL A 111 24.35 4.14 -2.34
C VAL A 111 24.81 4.97 -3.54
N GLN A 112 26.11 4.96 -3.82
CA GLN A 112 26.69 5.65 -4.97
C GLN A 112 26.83 4.69 -6.17
N GLY A 113 26.60 5.22 -7.38
CA GLY A 113 26.68 4.48 -8.64
C GLY A 113 25.40 3.76 -9.02
N HIS A 114 24.97 3.96 -10.28
CA HIS A 114 23.70 3.42 -10.82
C HIS A 114 23.62 1.90 -10.70
N GLY A 115 24.67 1.18 -11.10
CA GLY A 115 24.71 -0.28 -11.05
C GLY A 115 24.57 -0.83 -9.63
N LYS A 116 25.23 -0.20 -8.63
CA LYS A 116 25.12 -0.63 -7.24
C LYS A 116 23.73 -0.37 -6.66
N LYS A 117 23.11 0.78 -6.96
CA LYS A 117 21.72 1.06 -6.56
C LYS A 117 20.77 0.01 -7.10
N LEU A 118 20.89 -0.28 -8.40
CA LEU A 118 20.04 -1.26 -9.06
C LEU A 118 20.22 -2.65 -8.44
N ALA A 119 21.48 -3.07 -8.23
CA ALA A 119 21.77 -4.35 -7.60
C ALA A 119 21.17 -4.46 -6.19
N TRP A 120 21.32 -3.43 -5.34
CA TRP A 120 20.73 -3.40 -4.01
C TRP A 120 19.20 -3.47 -4.04
N LEU A 121 18.54 -2.74 -4.94
CA LEU A 121 17.08 -2.79 -5.08
C LEU A 121 16.60 -4.16 -5.54
N LEU A 122 17.27 -4.75 -6.54
CA LEU A 122 16.94 -6.08 -7.04
C LEU A 122 17.16 -7.16 -5.97
N CYS A 123 18.31 -7.14 -5.29
CA CYS A 123 18.61 -8.10 -4.22
C CYS A 123 17.61 -7.95 -3.04
N SER A 124 17.30 -6.72 -2.63
CA SER A 124 16.30 -6.48 -1.58
C SER A 124 14.91 -6.94 -2.02
N GLY A 125 14.53 -6.69 -3.26
CA GLY A 125 13.26 -7.14 -3.83
C GLY A 125 13.14 -8.66 -3.88
N ALA A 126 14.15 -9.32 -4.45
CA ALA A 126 14.20 -10.79 -4.51
C ALA A 126 14.24 -11.42 -3.10
N GLY A 127 15.00 -10.83 -2.18
CA GLY A 127 15.06 -11.28 -0.78
C GLY A 127 13.72 -11.16 -0.08
N CYS A 128 13.01 -10.04 -0.23
CA CYS A 128 11.67 -9.85 0.32
C CYS A 128 10.65 -10.84 -0.27
N LEU A 129 10.69 -11.09 -1.59
CA LEU A 129 9.83 -12.08 -2.23
C LEU A 129 10.11 -13.49 -1.73
N ALA A 130 11.37 -13.90 -1.65
CA ALA A 130 11.77 -15.21 -1.16
C ALA A 130 11.33 -15.40 0.30
N LEU A 131 11.63 -14.44 1.19
CA LEU A 131 11.23 -14.50 2.59
C LEU A 131 9.70 -14.47 2.73
N GLY A 132 9.00 -13.63 1.98
CA GLY A 132 7.54 -13.56 1.98
C GLY A 132 6.90 -14.88 1.53
N TYR A 133 7.46 -15.52 0.50
CA TYR A 133 7.00 -16.82 0.02
C TYR A 133 7.23 -17.93 1.06
N VAL A 134 8.45 -18.05 1.59
CA VAL A 134 8.76 -19.04 2.63
C VAL A 134 7.89 -18.84 3.86
N TRP A 135 7.72 -17.60 4.30
CA TRP A 135 6.84 -17.31 5.45
C TRP A 135 5.37 -17.60 5.16
N SER A 136 4.94 -17.49 3.90
CA SER A 136 3.55 -17.77 3.50
C SER A 136 3.14 -19.24 3.67
N LEU A 137 4.09 -20.16 3.78
CA LEU A 137 3.83 -21.58 4.05
C LEU A 137 3.26 -21.79 5.46
N ASP A 138 3.62 -20.94 6.42
CA ASP A 138 3.12 -20.98 7.80
C ASP A 138 2.07 -19.88 8.05
N PHE A 139 2.24 -18.70 7.47
CA PHE A 139 1.39 -17.53 7.65
C PHE A 139 0.93 -17.00 6.26
N PRO A 140 -0.22 -17.43 5.75
CA PRO A 140 -0.69 -17.15 4.39
C PRO A 140 -0.74 -15.66 4.04
N ILE A 141 -0.61 -15.36 2.75
CA ILE A 141 -0.69 -14.00 2.21
C ILE A 141 -2.14 -13.53 2.21
N ILE A 142 -2.55 -12.78 3.24
CA ILE A 142 -3.92 -12.28 3.40
C ILE A 142 -3.92 -10.75 3.49
N LYS A 143 -4.41 -10.09 2.44
CA LYS A 143 -4.46 -8.62 2.37
C LYS A 143 -5.32 -8.01 3.48
N ARG A 144 -6.46 -8.61 3.81
CA ARG A 144 -7.39 -8.06 4.82
C ARG A 144 -6.82 -8.04 6.23
N LEU A 145 -5.94 -8.97 6.54
CA LEU A 145 -5.23 -9.05 7.83
C LEU A 145 -3.89 -8.33 7.80
N PHE A 146 -3.40 -7.96 6.62
CA PHE A 146 -2.08 -7.36 6.43
C PHE A 146 -0.96 -8.22 7.00
N THR A 147 -1.01 -9.54 6.70
CA THR A 147 -0.08 -10.53 7.26
C THR A 147 1.37 -10.20 6.94
N SER A 148 2.29 -10.65 7.82
CA SER A 148 3.73 -10.39 7.66
C SER A 148 4.29 -10.90 6.33
N SER A 149 3.82 -12.07 5.88
CA SER A 149 4.14 -12.63 4.56
C SER A 149 3.64 -11.73 3.41
N MET A 150 2.42 -11.18 3.53
CA MET A 150 1.86 -10.24 2.55
C MET A 150 2.66 -8.95 2.48
N VAL A 151 3.08 -8.40 3.62
CA VAL A 151 3.91 -7.19 3.67
C VAL A 151 5.23 -7.40 2.94
N LEU A 152 5.95 -8.50 3.20
CA LEU A 152 7.20 -8.82 2.51
C LEU A 152 6.98 -9.07 1.03
N TRP A 153 5.92 -9.81 0.67
CA TRP A 153 5.58 -10.08 -0.72
C TRP A 153 5.31 -8.80 -1.52
N ALA A 154 4.48 -7.92 -0.96
CA ALA A 154 4.16 -6.64 -1.58
C ALA A 154 5.39 -5.72 -1.66
N ALA A 155 6.20 -5.63 -0.59
CA ALA A 155 7.42 -4.83 -0.58
C ALA A 155 8.43 -5.34 -1.61
N GLY A 156 8.55 -6.67 -1.80
CA GLY A 156 9.41 -7.26 -2.81
C GLY A 156 9.06 -6.79 -4.23
N TRP A 157 7.77 -6.84 -4.60
CA TRP A 157 7.31 -6.30 -5.88
C TRP A 157 7.52 -4.79 -5.99
N CYS A 158 7.31 -4.03 -4.90
CA CYS A 158 7.59 -2.59 -4.89
C CYS A 158 9.07 -2.28 -5.14
N TYR A 159 10.00 -3.05 -4.57
CA TYR A 159 11.43 -2.88 -4.83
C TYR A 159 11.80 -3.20 -6.29
N LEU A 160 11.25 -4.27 -6.88
CA LEU A 160 11.49 -4.61 -8.28
C LEU A 160 10.95 -3.52 -9.22
N LEU A 161 9.73 -3.02 -8.95
CA LEU A 161 9.16 -1.91 -9.71
C LEU A 161 9.97 -0.62 -9.53
N LEU A 162 10.44 -0.33 -8.31
CA LEU A 162 11.31 0.81 -8.05
C LEU A 162 12.63 0.69 -8.82
N ALA A 163 13.22 -0.51 -8.88
CA ALA A 163 14.42 -0.77 -9.67
C ALA A 163 14.16 -0.56 -11.17
N LEU A 164 13.02 -1.04 -11.67
CA LEU A 164 12.62 -0.85 -13.07
C LEU A 164 12.45 0.64 -13.40
N PHE A 165 11.68 1.38 -12.59
CA PHE A 165 11.50 2.82 -12.81
C PHE A 165 12.82 3.59 -12.69
N TYR A 166 13.67 3.26 -11.72
CA TYR A 166 14.99 3.85 -11.60
C TYR A 166 15.85 3.61 -12.84
N LEU A 167 15.81 2.39 -13.40
CA LEU A 167 16.49 2.07 -14.66
C LEU A 167 15.96 2.91 -15.82
N LEU A 168 14.63 3.01 -15.97
CA LEU A 168 14.01 3.73 -17.09
C LEU A 168 14.22 5.24 -16.99
N THR A 169 14.15 5.82 -15.79
CA THR A 169 14.16 7.27 -15.59
C THR A 169 15.57 7.83 -15.41
N ASP A 170 16.37 7.23 -14.52
CA ASP A 170 17.66 7.78 -14.10
C ASP A 170 18.83 7.25 -14.92
N VAL A 171 18.72 6.01 -15.42
CA VAL A 171 19.78 5.39 -16.23
C VAL A 171 19.53 5.59 -17.72
N LEU A 172 18.37 5.17 -18.22
CA LEU A 172 18.00 5.27 -19.64
C LEU A 172 17.44 6.64 -20.04
N LYS A 173 17.08 7.47 -19.06
CA LYS A 173 16.57 8.84 -19.25
C LYS A 173 15.36 8.94 -20.21
N LEU A 174 14.42 8.00 -20.11
CA LEU A 174 13.19 7.97 -20.91
C LEU A 174 12.18 9.01 -20.40
N ASN A 175 12.44 10.29 -20.65
CA ASN A 175 11.70 11.42 -20.09
C ASN A 175 10.20 11.43 -20.46
N TRP A 176 9.81 10.92 -21.61
CA TRP A 176 8.41 10.89 -22.04
C TRP A 176 7.56 9.96 -21.15
N LEU A 177 8.12 8.81 -20.78
CA LEU A 177 7.45 7.86 -19.88
C LEU A 177 7.38 8.41 -18.46
N THR A 178 8.48 9.01 -18.00
CA THR A 178 8.58 9.67 -16.69
C THR A 178 7.55 10.77 -16.53
N PHE A 179 7.34 11.56 -17.60
CA PHE A 179 6.40 12.67 -17.58
C PHE A 179 4.98 12.22 -17.27
N PHE A 180 4.50 11.16 -17.96
CA PHE A 180 3.15 10.64 -17.75
C PHE A 180 2.90 10.26 -16.28
N PHE A 181 3.83 9.52 -15.66
CA PHE A 181 3.71 9.11 -14.26
C PHE A 181 3.96 10.25 -13.27
N SER A 182 4.84 11.19 -13.59
CA SER A 182 5.12 12.36 -12.75
C SER A 182 3.91 13.27 -12.61
N VAL A 183 3.12 13.43 -13.65
CA VAL A 183 1.87 14.20 -13.64
C VAL A 183 0.91 13.66 -12.59
N ILE A 184 0.70 12.33 -12.56
CA ILE A 184 -0.18 11.68 -11.58
C ILE A 184 0.46 11.71 -10.19
N GLY A 185 1.74 11.33 -10.10
CA GLY A 185 2.44 11.22 -8.83
C GLY A 185 2.60 12.53 -8.06
N SER A 186 2.64 13.67 -8.78
CA SER A 186 2.72 15.00 -8.15
C SER A 186 1.49 15.37 -7.30
N ASN A 187 0.33 14.75 -7.59
CA ASN A 187 -0.95 14.97 -6.90
C ASN A 187 -1.64 13.65 -6.54
N ALA A 188 -0.89 12.63 -6.14
CA ALA A 188 -1.42 11.28 -5.87
C ALA A 188 -2.57 11.27 -4.84
N ILE A 189 -2.50 12.13 -3.82
CA ILE A 189 -3.55 12.24 -2.80
C ILE A 189 -4.83 12.82 -3.39
N PHE A 190 -4.74 13.81 -4.28
CA PHE A 190 -5.91 14.34 -4.97
C PHE A 190 -6.56 13.26 -5.84
N VAL A 191 -5.78 12.46 -6.57
CA VAL A 191 -6.31 11.33 -7.36
C VAL A 191 -7.05 10.34 -6.46
N TYR A 192 -6.48 10.01 -5.30
CA TYR A 192 -7.12 9.11 -4.33
C TYR A 192 -8.46 9.67 -3.85
N ILE A 193 -8.52 10.96 -3.48
CA ILE A 193 -9.74 11.63 -3.05
C ILE A 193 -10.75 11.69 -4.20
N TRP A 194 -10.32 12.06 -5.40
CA TRP A 194 -11.17 12.13 -6.58
C TRP A 194 -11.84 10.79 -6.88
N VAL A 195 -11.07 9.72 -6.95
CA VAL A 195 -11.59 8.37 -7.22
C VAL A 195 -12.53 7.88 -6.12
N SER A 196 -12.30 8.32 -4.88
CA SER A 196 -13.17 7.97 -3.74
C SER A 196 -14.50 8.72 -3.76
N LEU A 197 -14.51 9.98 -4.18
CA LEU A 197 -15.71 10.83 -4.27
C LEU A 197 -16.47 10.64 -5.59
N CYS A 198 -15.75 10.51 -6.68
CA CYS A 198 -16.28 10.38 -8.05
C CYS A 198 -15.73 9.10 -8.70
N PRO A 199 -16.11 7.90 -8.23
CA PRO A 199 -15.66 6.67 -8.86
C PRO A 199 -16.10 6.61 -10.32
N PRO A 200 -15.38 5.87 -11.19
CA PRO A 200 -15.72 5.73 -12.61
C PRO A 200 -17.14 5.23 -12.88
N THR A 201 -17.76 4.59 -11.88
CA THR A 201 -19.15 4.11 -11.94
C THR A 201 -20.17 5.15 -11.45
N SER A 202 -19.74 6.34 -11.04
CA SER A 202 -20.62 7.40 -10.54
C SER A 202 -21.57 7.93 -11.62
N ASN A 203 -22.68 8.53 -11.19
CA ASN A 203 -23.62 9.17 -12.10
C ASN A 203 -22.95 10.27 -12.93
N PHE A 204 -22.01 11.00 -12.36
CA PHE A 204 -21.23 12.01 -13.07
C PHE A 204 -20.48 11.43 -14.28
N SER A 205 -19.74 10.36 -14.10
CA SER A 205 -19.03 9.69 -15.19
C SER A 205 -19.98 9.12 -16.25
N ARG A 206 -21.13 8.58 -15.80
CA ARG A 206 -22.14 8.05 -16.73
C ARG A 206 -22.73 9.15 -17.59
N VAL A 207 -23.10 10.28 -17.03
CA VAL A 207 -23.66 11.42 -17.79
C VAL A 207 -22.66 11.92 -18.83
N LEU A 208 -21.36 11.97 -18.51
CA LEU A 208 -20.35 12.49 -19.43
C LEU A 208 -20.00 11.51 -20.55
N PHE A 209 -19.91 10.22 -20.28
CA PHE A 209 -19.22 9.30 -21.20
C PHE A 209 -20.09 8.18 -21.77
N THR A 210 -21.29 7.90 -21.23
CA THR A 210 -22.13 6.79 -21.74
C THR A 210 -22.58 7.00 -23.17
N GLY A 211 -22.92 8.24 -23.55
CA GLY A 211 -23.32 8.54 -24.93
C GLY A 211 -22.18 8.31 -25.93
N PHE A 212 -20.95 8.69 -25.57
CA PHE A 212 -19.79 8.50 -26.43
C PHE A 212 -19.34 7.05 -26.46
N SER A 213 -19.26 6.37 -25.32
CA SER A 213 -18.82 4.99 -25.26
C SER A 213 -19.78 4.03 -25.94
N GLY A 214 -21.10 4.31 -25.89
CA GLY A 214 -22.12 3.50 -26.56
C GLY A 214 -22.01 3.42 -28.09
N CYS A 215 -21.24 4.34 -28.71
CA CYS A 215 -20.95 4.28 -30.15
C CYS A 215 -19.98 3.15 -30.53
N PHE A 216 -19.32 2.51 -29.55
CA PHE A 216 -18.27 1.52 -29.80
C PHE A 216 -18.71 0.06 -29.59
N GLY A 217 -20.01 -0.20 -29.45
CA GLY A 217 -20.57 -1.56 -29.36
C GLY A 217 -19.88 -2.39 -28.25
N ASP A 218 -19.26 -3.51 -28.61
CA ASP A 218 -18.61 -4.44 -27.64
C ASP A 218 -17.47 -3.81 -26.85
N ALA A 219 -16.85 -2.73 -27.35
CA ALA A 219 -15.78 -2.00 -26.67
C ALA A 219 -16.30 -0.89 -25.72
N ASP A 220 -17.61 -0.69 -25.58
CA ASP A 220 -18.24 0.33 -24.75
C ASP A 220 -17.58 0.45 -23.36
N ARG A 221 -17.48 -0.63 -22.63
CA ARG A 221 -16.90 -0.63 -21.27
C ARG A 221 -15.45 -0.18 -21.25
N PHE A 222 -14.66 -0.66 -22.19
CA PHE A 222 -13.25 -0.26 -22.29
C PHE A 222 -13.10 1.22 -22.58
N VAL A 223 -13.85 1.74 -23.59
CA VAL A 223 -13.85 3.15 -23.95
C VAL A 223 -14.34 4.02 -22.80
N PHE A 224 -15.39 3.60 -22.09
CA PHE A 224 -15.92 4.31 -20.93
C PHE A 224 -14.85 4.50 -19.84
N TYR A 225 -14.15 3.43 -19.43
CA TYR A 225 -13.07 3.54 -18.46
C TYR A 225 -11.89 4.35 -18.97
N LEU A 226 -11.53 4.20 -20.24
CA LEU A 226 -10.45 4.97 -20.84
C LEU A 226 -10.74 6.49 -20.81
N CYS A 227 -11.97 6.90 -21.13
CA CYS A 227 -12.40 8.29 -21.02
C CYS A 227 -12.32 8.82 -19.57
N ASN A 228 -12.73 8.01 -18.58
CA ASN A 228 -12.60 8.39 -17.18
C ASN A 228 -11.14 8.59 -16.76
N TYR A 229 -10.25 7.70 -17.14
CA TYR A 229 -8.82 7.85 -16.84
C TYR A 229 -8.21 9.05 -17.58
N ALA A 230 -8.61 9.29 -18.83
CA ALA A 230 -8.17 10.45 -19.59
C ALA A 230 -8.61 11.78 -18.94
N LEU A 231 -9.84 11.84 -18.42
CA LEU A 231 -10.33 12.99 -17.67
C LEU A 231 -9.48 13.25 -16.42
N ILE A 232 -9.28 12.22 -15.60
CA ILE A 232 -8.47 12.34 -14.38
C ILE A 232 -7.05 12.80 -14.74
N TRP A 233 -6.44 12.18 -15.75
CA TRP A 233 -5.10 12.56 -16.21
C TRP A 233 -5.07 14.00 -16.72
N GLY A 234 -6.07 14.45 -17.48
CA GLY A 234 -6.19 15.81 -17.96
C GLY A 234 -6.29 16.84 -16.83
N VAL A 235 -7.08 16.55 -15.79
CA VAL A 235 -7.15 17.40 -14.58
C VAL A 235 -5.80 17.46 -13.88
N MET A 236 -5.12 16.30 -13.72
CA MET A 236 -3.79 16.24 -13.13
C MET A 236 -2.75 17.01 -13.95
N TYR A 237 -2.82 16.89 -15.27
CA TYR A 237 -1.95 17.66 -16.18
C TYR A 237 -2.17 19.17 -16.04
N TYR A 238 -3.42 19.62 -15.96
CA TYR A 238 -3.74 21.03 -15.70
C TYR A 238 -3.16 21.50 -14.36
N MET A 239 -3.34 20.74 -13.29
CA MET A 239 -2.75 21.05 -11.97
C MET A 239 -1.21 21.07 -12.03
N TYR A 240 -0.61 20.09 -12.71
CA TYR A 240 0.84 20.01 -12.87
C TYR A 240 1.39 21.24 -13.62
N LYS A 241 0.74 21.63 -14.73
CA LYS A 241 1.12 22.81 -15.52
C LYS A 241 1.04 24.11 -14.73
N ASN A 242 0.01 24.24 -13.90
CA ASN A 242 -0.20 25.41 -13.03
C ASN A 242 0.56 25.33 -11.70
N ARG A 243 1.43 24.32 -11.51
CA ARG A 243 2.20 24.09 -10.27
C ARG A 243 1.32 24.01 -9.01
N THR A 244 0.08 23.58 -9.15
CA THR A 244 -0.84 23.37 -8.03
C THR A 244 -0.63 21.97 -7.49
N PHE A 245 0.04 21.86 -6.33
CA PHE A 245 0.33 20.58 -5.70
C PHE A 245 -0.35 20.51 -4.33
N ILE A 246 -1.22 19.52 -4.15
CA ILE A 246 -1.84 19.23 -2.85
C ILE A 246 -0.90 18.26 -2.12
N LYS A 247 -0.22 18.79 -1.11
CA LYS A 247 0.67 18.02 -0.22
C LYS A 247 0.01 17.91 1.15
N VAL A 248 0.09 16.75 1.76
CA VAL A 248 -0.29 16.49 3.16
C VAL A 248 0.99 16.32 3.98
#